data_d1f190d3d03ded50dec37ac5464deafb
#
_entry.id   d1f190d3d03ded50dec37ac5464deafb
#
_cell.length_a   1.000
_cell.length_b   1.000
_cell.length_c   1.000
_cell.angle_alpha   90.00
_cell.angle_beta   90.00
_cell.angle_gamma   90.00
#
_symmetry.space_group_name_H-M   'P 1'
#
loop_
_entity.id
_entity.type
_entity.pdbx_description
1 polymer ?
#
loop_
_entity_poly.entity_id
_entity_poly.type
_entity_poly.pdbx_seq_one_letter_code
_entity_poly.pdbx_strand_id
1 'polypeptide(L)'
;NYTSLIHGNAYPPIAEAISAAAVTGTVFPSMHLSQLRLAEEIIARVPAVDMVRLTNSGSEAAALALRIARRATGRRALVTVSGGYHGAVPPFTEGEPETRTLPFGDSAALSDMLDDHVAAVFMEPFLGAGGVIPQDPGYLRAAQEAAHRVGALFVVDEVQSLRNSPHGEAARLSLDPDLVLMAKIIGGGLPIGAVGGRRELLELTAATRPEHLEHAGTFNGHVATAAAGLVSLQHLTTAAISELNAHAQHLAEHIEAAGADRGFPLVVTRSGSILNVHPGDAPVTSPADAHRFPPERAALHLALLLEGIYTTPRGMINLSTALSEDDLSAVYRGYDRACERLAS
;
A
#
# COMPACT_ATOMS: atom_id res chain seq x y z
N ASN A 1 -9.01 5.73 6.79
CA ASN A 1 -9.34 4.60 5.90
C ASN A 1 -8.10 3.76 5.49
N TYR A 2 -6.93 4.06 6.07
CA TYR A 2 -5.66 3.35 5.80
C TYR A 2 -5.34 3.23 4.30
N THR A 3 -5.54 4.34 3.55
CA THR A 3 -5.29 4.49 2.11
C THR A 3 -6.26 3.76 1.17
N SER A 4 -7.37 3.20 1.67
CA SER A 4 -8.30 2.43 0.83
C SER A 4 -9.26 3.27 -0.02
N LEU A 5 -9.48 4.54 0.33
CA LEU A 5 -10.42 5.44 -0.33
C LEU A 5 -9.70 6.66 -0.90
N ILE A 6 -9.32 6.59 -2.18
CA ILE A 6 -8.62 7.71 -2.85
C ILE A 6 -9.60 8.84 -3.23
N HIS A 7 -10.87 8.52 -3.50
CA HIS A 7 -11.90 9.48 -3.87
C HIS A 7 -12.86 9.85 -2.73
N GLY A 8 -12.54 9.45 -1.48
CA GLY A 8 -13.40 9.67 -0.33
C GLY A 8 -14.58 8.68 -0.24
N ASN A 9 -15.38 8.85 0.81
CA ASN A 9 -16.60 8.05 1.00
C ASN A 9 -17.72 8.57 0.09
N ALA A 10 -18.60 7.66 -0.36
CA ALA A 10 -19.78 7.98 -1.15
C ALA A 10 -19.49 8.78 -2.43
N TYR A 11 -18.32 8.55 -3.06
CA TYR A 11 -18.00 9.19 -4.34
C TYR A 11 -19.05 8.80 -5.40
N PRO A 12 -19.79 9.76 -5.99
CA PRO A 12 -20.96 9.45 -6.77
C PRO A 12 -20.73 8.45 -7.91
N PRO A 13 -19.66 8.55 -8.74
CA PRO A 13 -19.43 7.59 -9.82
C PRO A 13 -19.21 6.16 -9.32
N ILE A 14 -18.55 5.99 -8.15
CA ILE A 14 -18.35 4.68 -7.53
C ILE A 14 -19.67 4.13 -6.97
N ALA A 15 -20.47 4.99 -6.30
CA ALA A 15 -21.78 4.59 -5.75
C ALA A 15 -22.74 4.16 -6.87
N GLU A 16 -22.74 4.85 -8.00
CA GLU A 16 -23.51 4.50 -9.20
C GLU A 16 -23.08 3.15 -9.79
N ALA A 17 -21.76 2.92 -9.90
CA ALA A 17 -21.22 1.65 -10.39
C ALA A 17 -21.60 0.46 -9.48
N ILE A 18 -21.56 0.65 -8.17
CA ILE A 18 -22.01 -0.37 -7.19
C ILE A 18 -23.50 -0.64 -7.35
N SER A 19 -24.34 0.39 -7.45
CA SER A 19 -25.78 0.28 -7.61
C SER A 19 -26.15 -0.44 -8.91
N ALA A 20 -25.50 -0.11 -10.02
CA ALA A 20 -25.69 -0.77 -11.30
C ALA A 20 -25.32 -2.26 -11.24
N ALA A 21 -24.20 -2.59 -10.60
CA ALA A 21 -23.79 -3.98 -10.40
C ALA A 21 -24.79 -4.76 -9.53
N ALA A 22 -25.32 -4.16 -8.46
CA ALA A 22 -26.28 -4.79 -7.57
C ALA A 22 -27.60 -5.18 -8.29
N VAL A 23 -28.03 -4.36 -9.23
CA VAL A 23 -29.26 -4.62 -10.02
C VAL A 23 -29.08 -5.79 -11.01
N THR A 24 -27.86 -5.99 -11.52
CA THR A 24 -27.58 -7.04 -12.52
C THR A 24 -27.15 -8.37 -11.91
N GLY A 25 -26.79 -8.37 -10.63
CA GLY A 25 -26.30 -9.53 -9.89
C GLY A 25 -24.84 -9.41 -9.49
N THR A 26 -24.49 -10.00 -8.36
CA THR A 26 -23.19 -9.80 -7.70
C THR A 26 -22.28 -11.02 -7.71
N VAL A 27 -22.82 -12.24 -7.88
CA VAL A 27 -22.06 -13.49 -7.87
C VAL A 27 -22.51 -14.39 -9.03
N PHE A 28 -21.54 -14.86 -9.82
CA PHE A 28 -21.78 -15.71 -10.98
C PHE A 28 -20.83 -16.91 -10.98
N PRO A 29 -21.22 -18.05 -11.55
CA PRO A 29 -20.35 -19.23 -11.66
C PRO A 29 -19.26 -19.09 -12.71
N SER A 30 -19.30 -18.02 -13.51
CA SER A 30 -18.32 -17.70 -14.55
C SER A 30 -17.80 -16.28 -14.39
N MET A 31 -16.71 -15.96 -15.08
CA MET A 31 -16.12 -14.63 -15.05
C MET A 31 -17.09 -13.58 -15.60
N HIS A 32 -17.28 -12.50 -14.86
CA HIS A 32 -18.07 -11.35 -15.26
C HIS A 32 -17.23 -10.29 -15.96
N LEU A 33 -17.84 -9.51 -16.86
CA LEU A 33 -17.16 -8.49 -17.64
C LEU A 33 -16.45 -7.43 -16.78
N SER A 34 -17.01 -7.09 -15.60
CA SER A 34 -16.38 -6.11 -14.69
C SER A 34 -15.03 -6.62 -14.17
N GLN A 35 -14.88 -7.93 -13.92
CA GLN A 35 -13.62 -8.53 -13.48
C GLN A 35 -12.56 -8.43 -14.58
N LEU A 36 -12.96 -8.71 -15.82
CA LEU A 36 -12.07 -8.62 -16.97
C LEU A 36 -11.60 -7.17 -17.19
N ARG A 37 -12.52 -6.22 -17.20
CA ARG A 37 -12.20 -4.79 -17.38
C ARG A 37 -11.30 -4.24 -16.26
N LEU A 38 -11.54 -4.64 -15.00
CA LEU A 38 -10.64 -4.26 -13.91
C LEU A 38 -9.24 -4.85 -14.12
N ALA A 39 -9.14 -6.10 -14.54
CA ALA A 39 -7.85 -6.73 -14.83
C ALA A 39 -7.14 -6.03 -15.98
N GLU A 40 -7.83 -5.69 -17.06
CA GLU A 40 -7.30 -4.91 -18.18
C GLU A 40 -6.80 -3.53 -17.76
N GLU A 41 -7.54 -2.82 -16.90
CA GLU A 41 -7.13 -1.53 -16.35
C GLU A 41 -5.87 -1.66 -15.49
N ILE A 42 -5.78 -2.68 -14.65
CA ILE A 42 -4.59 -2.94 -13.82
C ILE A 42 -3.38 -3.24 -14.71
N ILE A 43 -3.52 -4.10 -15.72
CA ILE A 43 -2.46 -4.46 -16.69
C ILE A 43 -1.99 -3.21 -17.45
N ALA A 44 -2.92 -2.38 -17.93
CA ALA A 44 -2.58 -1.15 -18.64
C ALA A 44 -1.86 -0.13 -17.75
N ARG A 45 -2.17 -0.12 -16.44
CA ARG A 45 -1.61 0.82 -15.47
C ARG A 45 -0.24 0.42 -14.93
N VAL A 46 -0.02 -0.86 -14.66
CA VAL A 46 1.18 -1.37 -13.97
C VAL A 46 2.07 -2.15 -14.93
N PRO A 47 3.18 -1.56 -15.41
CA PRO A 47 4.00 -2.15 -16.48
C PRO A 47 4.58 -3.54 -16.19
N ALA A 48 4.82 -3.87 -14.92
CA ALA A 48 5.34 -5.18 -14.49
C ALA A 48 4.25 -6.29 -14.46
N VAL A 49 3.02 -5.99 -14.91
CA VAL A 49 1.88 -6.91 -14.78
C VAL A 49 1.36 -7.33 -16.15
N ASP A 50 1.61 -8.58 -16.51
CA ASP A 50 1.06 -9.23 -17.74
C ASP A 50 -0.27 -9.92 -17.47
N MET A 51 -0.46 -10.40 -16.24
CA MET A 51 -1.66 -11.12 -15.79
C MET A 51 -2.02 -10.75 -14.34
N VAL A 52 -3.30 -10.88 -14.00
CA VAL A 52 -3.84 -10.58 -12.67
C VAL A 52 -4.65 -11.74 -12.12
N ARG A 53 -4.50 -11.98 -10.83
CA ARG A 53 -5.37 -12.89 -10.06
C ARG A 53 -6.01 -12.10 -8.92
N LEU A 54 -7.34 -12.01 -8.91
CA LEU A 54 -8.09 -11.27 -7.89
C LEU A 54 -8.29 -12.11 -6.64
N THR A 55 -8.25 -11.48 -5.46
CA THR A 55 -8.51 -12.00 -4.12
C THR A 55 -9.44 -11.05 -3.37
N ASN A 56 -9.75 -11.32 -2.09
CA ASN A 56 -10.65 -10.47 -1.30
C ASN A 56 -9.91 -9.47 -0.39
N SER A 57 -8.61 -9.62 -0.24
CA SER A 57 -7.80 -8.73 0.60
C SER A 57 -6.33 -8.71 0.17
N GLY A 58 -5.57 -7.70 0.61
CA GLY A 58 -4.13 -7.66 0.45
C GLY A 58 -3.41 -8.82 1.15
N SER A 59 -3.92 -9.28 2.30
CA SER A 59 -3.37 -10.45 3.01
C SER A 59 -3.53 -11.74 2.21
N GLU A 60 -4.68 -11.93 1.55
CA GLU A 60 -4.88 -13.07 0.63
C GLU A 60 -3.97 -12.95 -0.61
N ALA A 61 -3.79 -11.74 -1.14
CA ALA A 61 -2.87 -11.50 -2.24
C ALA A 61 -1.43 -11.85 -1.86
N ALA A 62 -0.95 -11.43 -0.70
CA ALA A 62 0.38 -11.78 -0.19
C ALA A 62 0.54 -13.29 -0.01
N ALA A 63 -0.43 -13.97 0.58
CA ALA A 63 -0.42 -15.42 0.74
C ALA A 63 -0.41 -16.15 -0.62
N LEU A 64 -1.17 -15.67 -1.60
CA LEU A 64 -1.19 -16.25 -2.95
C LEU A 64 0.16 -16.02 -3.66
N ALA A 65 0.74 -14.83 -3.59
CA ALA A 65 2.02 -14.52 -4.18
C ALA A 65 3.14 -15.42 -3.62
N LEU A 66 3.14 -15.65 -2.31
CA LEU A 66 4.09 -16.59 -1.70
C LEU A 66 3.86 -18.03 -2.16
N ARG A 67 2.61 -18.47 -2.30
CA ARG A 67 2.31 -19.81 -2.84
C ARG A 67 2.81 -19.94 -4.29
N ILE A 68 2.64 -18.92 -5.11
CA ILE A 68 3.17 -18.86 -6.49
C ILE A 68 4.70 -18.94 -6.45
N ALA A 69 5.36 -18.13 -5.62
CA ALA A 69 6.80 -18.12 -5.47
C ALA A 69 7.36 -19.49 -5.03
N ARG A 70 6.76 -20.10 -4.03
CA ARG A 70 7.13 -21.44 -3.57
C ARG A 70 6.94 -22.51 -4.66
N ARG A 71 5.88 -22.42 -5.43
CA ARG A 71 5.62 -23.34 -6.55
C ARG A 71 6.61 -23.15 -7.68
N ALA A 72 6.96 -21.89 -8.00
CA ALA A 72 7.90 -21.55 -9.07
C ALA A 72 9.34 -21.95 -8.74
N THR A 73 9.76 -21.74 -7.49
CA THR A 73 11.16 -21.96 -7.07
C THR A 73 11.41 -23.33 -6.43
N GLY A 74 10.38 -24.01 -5.95
CA GLY A 74 10.50 -25.21 -5.13
C GLY A 74 11.03 -24.96 -3.72
N ARG A 75 11.11 -23.70 -3.27
CA ARG A 75 11.71 -23.25 -2.01
C ARG A 75 10.65 -22.81 -1.00
N ARG A 76 11.04 -22.62 0.27
CA ARG A 76 10.07 -22.38 1.35
C ARG A 76 10.21 -21.03 2.03
N ALA A 77 11.44 -20.57 2.25
CA ALA A 77 11.69 -19.36 3.03
C ALA A 77 11.21 -18.10 2.30
N LEU A 78 10.73 -17.14 3.06
CA LEU A 78 10.49 -15.79 2.57
C LEU A 78 11.31 -14.78 3.36
N VAL A 79 11.58 -13.64 2.74
CA VAL A 79 12.27 -12.51 3.35
C VAL A 79 11.33 -11.31 3.33
N THR A 80 11.22 -10.62 4.47
CA THR A 80 10.51 -9.36 4.64
C THR A 80 11.43 -8.33 5.26
N VAL A 81 10.98 -7.07 5.40
CA VAL A 81 11.75 -5.99 6.02
C VAL A 81 11.15 -5.64 7.38
N SER A 82 11.99 -5.37 8.38
CA SER A 82 11.56 -4.91 9.70
C SER A 82 10.74 -3.63 9.60
N GLY A 83 9.55 -3.64 10.22
CA GLY A 83 8.56 -2.56 10.11
C GLY A 83 7.67 -2.63 8.87
N GLY A 84 7.90 -3.59 7.96
CA GLY A 84 7.01 -3.86 6.83
C GLY A 84 5.72 -4.55 7.26
N TYR A 85 4.70 -4.48 6.39
CA TYR A 85 3.41 -5.12 6.65
C TYR A 85 2.81 -5.68 5.35
N HIS A 86 2.68 -7.00 5.27
CA HIS A 86 2.14 -7.71 4.11
C HIS A 86 0.86 -8.51 4.45
N GLY A 87 0.17 -8.13 5.52
CA GLY A 87 -1.03 -8.80 6.01
C GLY A 87 -0.83 -9.46 7.36
N ALA A 88 -1.96 -9.84 7.99
CA ALA A 88 -2.00 -10.41 9.33
C ALA A 88 -2.29 -11.93 9.29
N VAL A 89 -1.70 -12.64 8.32
CA VAL A 89 -1.85 -14.10 8.19
C VAL A 89 -0.47 -14.75 8.08
N PRO A 90 -0.28 -15.95 8.66
CA PRO A 90 0.97 -16.68 8.48
C PRO A 90 1.31 -16.89 6.99
N PRO A 91 2.59 -16.83 6.60
CA PRO A 91 3.77 -16.60 7.44
C PRO A 91 4.24 -15.14 7.50
N PHE A 92 3.36 -14.15 7.27
CA PHE A 92 3.67 -12.71 7.34
C PHE A 92 3.53 -12.13 8.76
N THR A 93 3.25 -12.97 9.75
CA THR A 93 3.22 -12.61 11.17
C THR A 93 4.57 -12.86 11.83
N GLU A 94 4.85 -12.15 12.93
CA GLU A 94 6.12 -12.31 13.64
C GLU A 94 6.31 -13.74 14.20
N GLY A 95 7.57 -14.19 14.23
CA GLY A 95 7.94 -15.47 14.81
C GLY A 95 7.71 -16.71 13.95
N GLU A 96 7.30 -16.53 12.70
CA GLU A 96 7.10 -17.65 11.77
C GLU A 96 8.45 -18.25 11.32
N PRO A 97 8.64 -19.57 11.43
CA PRO A 97 9.96 -20.20 11.25
C PRO A 97 10.52 -20.11 9.82
N GLU A 98 9.68 -19.87 8.82
CA GLU A 98 10.08 -19.76 7.42
C GLU A 98 10.29 -18.29 7.00
N THR A 99 10.09 -17.33 7.90
CA THR A 99 10.21 -15.90 7.63
C THR A 99 11.53 -15.36 8.17
N ARG A 100 12.32 -14.77 7.31
CA ARG A 100 13.52 -14.01 7.65
C ARG A 100 13.22 -12.54 7.55
N THR A 101 13.63 -11.75 8.54
CA THR A 101 13.35 -10.31 8.57
C THR A 101 14.65 -9.53 8.41
N LEU A 102 14.81 -8.85 7.29
CA LEU A 102 15.91 -7.92 7.03
C LEU A 102 15.79 -6.70 7.95
N PRO A 103 16.87 -6.26 8.57
CA PRO A 103 16.90 -4.94 9.20
C PRO A 103 16.59 -3.86 8.16
N PHE A 104 15.85 -2.83 8.56
CA PHE A 104 15.47 -1.75 7.66
C PHE A 104 16.71 -1.01 7.12
N GLY A 105 16.82 -0.91 5.80
CA GLY A 105 17.90 -0.18 5.12
C GLY A 105 19.29 -0.82 5.17
N ASP A 106 19.43 -2.01 5.74
CA ASP A 106 20.72 -2.70 5.86
C ASP A 106 21.05 -3.50 4.59
N SER A 107 21.79 -2.88 3.69
CA SER A 107 22.26 -3.54 2.45
C SER A 107 23.29 -4.65 2.72
N ALA A 108 24.02 -4.63 3.83
CA ALA A 108 24.99 -5.67 4.16
C ALA A 108 24.28 -6.98 4.55
N ALA A 109 23.14 -6.88 5.23
CA ALA A 109 22.36 -8.03 5.61
C ALA A 109 21.72 -8.79 4.42
N LEU A 110 21.66 -8.18 3.22
CA LEU A 110 21.11 -8.85 2.02
C LEU A 110 21.88 -10.13 1.69
N SER A 111 23.20 -10.12 1.78
CA SER A 111 24.03 -11.30 1.47
C SER A 111 23.87 -12.43 2.49
N ASP A 112 23.57 -12.10 3.74
CA ASP A 112 23.45 -13.08 4.81
C ASP A 112 22.04 -13.68 4.89
N MET A 113 21.03 -12.94 4.47
CA MET A 113 19.63 -13.33 4.56
C MET A 113 19.11 -14.01 3.29
N LEU A 114 19.79 -13.85 2.14
CA LEU A 114 19.38 -14.39 0.84
C LEU A 114 20.28 -15.54 0.42
N ASP A 115 19.68 -16.72 0.34
CA ASP A 115 20.34 -17.96 -0.11
C ASP A 115 19.40 -18.77 -1.03
N ASP A 116 19.81 -19.97 -1.39
CA ASP A 116 19.09 -20.90 -2.25
C ASP A 116 17.86 -21.56 -1.60
N HIS A 117 17.53 -21.24 -0.34
CA HIS A 117 16.31 -21.67 0.34
C HIS A 117 15.19 -20.61 0.24
N VAL A 118 15.52 -19.37 -0.15
CA VAL A 118 14.56 -18.27 -0.25
C VAL A 118 13.71 -18.41 -1.51
N ALA A 119 12.39 -18.45 -1.34
CA ALA A 119 11.42 -18.45 -2.43
C ALA A 119 11.14 -17.03 -2.94
N ALA A 120 11.00 -16.08 -2.04
CA ALA A 120 10.68 -14.69 -2.39
C ALA A 120 11.15 -13.68 -1.34
N VAL A 121 11.41 -12.47 -1.82
CA VAL A 121 11.64 -11.25 -1.03
C VAL A 121 10.45 -10.34 -1.23
N PHE A 122 9.79 -9.93 -0.13
CA PHE A 122 8.65 -9.01 -0.14
C PHE A 122 9.09 -7.63 0.37
N MET A 123 8.85 -6.61 -0.42
CA MET A 123 9.18 -5.22 -0.05
C MET A 123 8.07 -4.24 -0.40
N GLU A 124 7.85 -3.26 0.47
CA GLU A 124 7.05 -2.06 0.18
C GLU A 124 7.98 -0.97 -0.36
N PRO A 125 7.57 -0.11 -1.29
CA PRO A 125 8.34 1.08 -1.70
C PRO A 125 8.56 2.08 -0.56
N PHE A 126 7.68 2.10 0.42
CA PHE A 126 7.80 2.78 1.70
C PHE A 126 7.10 1.93 2.77
N LEU A 127 7.58 1.94 3.99
CA LEU A 127 6.96 1.21 5.11
C LEU A 127 5.68 1.90 5.56
N GLY A 128 4.53 1.47 5.03
CA GLY A 128 3.25 2.10 5.31
C GLY A 128 2.83 1.97 6.77
N ALA A 129 2.88 0.78 7.33
CA ALA A 129 2.58 0.53 8.74
C ALA A 129 3.70 1.02 9.67
N GLY A 130 4.93 1.05 9.19
CA GLY A 130 6.13 1.43 9.94
C GLY A 130 6.32 2.95 10.11
N GLY A 131 5.37 3.79 9.70
CA GLY A 131 5.46 5.24 9.89
C GLY A 131 5.56 6.05 8.59
N VAL A 132 5.15 5.48 7.47
CA VAL A 132 5.23 6.10 6.12
C VAL A 132 6.68 6.50 5.78
N ILE A 133 7.61 5.57 6.00
CA ILE A 133 9.04 5.81 5.80
C ILE A 133 9.43 5.33 4.39
N PRO A 134 9.81 6.22 3.46
CA PRO A 134 10.32 5.83 2.16
C PRO A 134 11.56 4.96 2.28
N GLN A 135 11.64 3.90 1.50
CA GLN A 135 12.86 3.12 1.39
C GLN A 135 13.81 3.74 0.35
N ASP A 136 15.10 3.63 0.59
CA ASP A 136 16.10 4.10 -0.36
C ASP A 136 16.00 3.35 -1.69
N PRO A 137 15.89 4.03 -2.84
CA PRO A 137 15.77 3.39 -4.13
C PRO A 137 16.97 2.50 -4.49
N GLY A 138 18.16 2.83 -4.00
CA GLY A 138 19.37 2.02 -4.19
C GLY A 138 19.28 0.72 -3.40
N TYR A 139 18.76 0.78 -2.17
CA TYR A 139 18.52 -0.40 -1.35
C TYR A 139 17.48 -1.35 -1.98
N LEU A 140 16.36 -0.81 -2.48
CA LEU A 140 15.33 -1.62 -3.15
C LEU A 140 15.88 -2.32 -4.40
N ARG A 141 16.68 -1.62 -5.22
CA ARG A 141 17.34 -2.23 -6.39
C ARG A 141 18.36 -3.29 -5.98
N ALA A 142 19.18 -3.01 -4.96
CA ALA A 142 20.14 -3.99 -4.45
C ALA A 142 19.45 -5.25 -3.92
N ALA A 143 18.30 -5.10 -3.25
CA ALA A 143 17.48 -6.23 -2.78
C ALA A 143 16.89 -7.04 -3.94
N GLN A 144 16.38 -6.38 -4.99
CA GLN A 144 15.92 -7.04 -6.20
C GLN A 144 17.05 -7.85 -6.87
N GLU A 145 18.21 -7.23 -7.09
CA GLU A 145 19.36 -7.89 -7.69
C GLU A 145 19.86 -9.07 -6.83
N ALA A 146 19.87 -8.91 -5.51
CA ALA A 146 20.26 -9.99 -4.61
C ALA A 146 19.27 -11.15 -4.64
N ALA A 147 17.95 -10.88 -4.67
CA ALA A 147 16.92 -11.89 -4.81
C ALA A 147 17.09 -12.68 -6.13
N HIS A 148 17.21 -11.98 -7.25
CA HIS A 148 17.39 -12.60 -8.56
C HIS A 148 18.69 -13.41 -8.66
N ARG A 149 19.77 -12.94 -8.05
CA ARG A 149 21.07 -13.64 -8.03
C ARG A 149 20.99 -15.03 -7.38
N VAL A 150 20.18 -15.16 -6.33
CA VAL A 150 19.96 -16.46 -5.69
C VAL A 150 18.77 -17.22 -6.29
N GLY A 151 18.10 -16.68 -7.30
CA GLY A 151 16.93 -17.27 -7.94
C GLY A 151 15.65 -17.21 -7.10
N ALA A 152 15.56 -16.27 -6.15
CA ALA A 152 14.34 -15.94 -5.43
C ALA A 152 13.51 -14.92 -6.25
N LEU A 153 12.19 -14.91 -6.08
CA LEU A 153 11.34 -13.90 -6.69
C LEU A 153 11.37 -12.60 -5.89
N PHE A 154 11.34 -11.47 -6.58
CA PHE A 154 11.19 -10.15 -5.98
C PHE A 154 9.72 -9.70 -6.08
N VAL A 155 9.08 -9.51 -4.94
CA VAL A 155 7.66 -9.14 -4.83
C VAL A 155 7.56 -7.73 -4.27
N VAL A 156 6.97 -6.81 -5.03
CA VAL A 156 6.70 -5.46 -4.56
C VAL A 156 5.26 -5.36 -4.06
N ASP A 157 5.11 -4.88 -2.83
CA ASP A 157 3.81 -4.61 -2.23
C ASP A 157 3.38 -3.16 -2.52
N GLU A 158 2.51 -3.01 -3.50
CA GLU A 158 1.91 -1.73 -3.91
C GLU A 158 0.53 -1.50 -3.26
N VAL A 159 0.17 -2.26 -2.26
CA VAL A 159 -1.15 -2.16 -1.58
C VAL A 159 -1.42 -0.75 -1.07
N GLN A 160 -0.39 -0.01 -0.67
CA GLN A 160 -0.51 1.39 -0.28
C GLN A 160 0.07 2.37 -1.31
N SER A 161 1.11 1.98 -2.02
CA SER A 161 1.92 2.86 -2.86
C SER A 161 1.37 3.09 -4.27
N LEU A 162 0.53 2.20 -4.80
CA LEU A 162 -0.03 2.29 -6.16
C LEU A 162 -0.69 3.63 -6.46
N ARG A 163 -1.23 4.31 -5.44
CA ARG A 163 -1.88 5.61 -5.56
C ARG A 163 -0.96 6.81 -5.77
N ASN A 164 0.34 6.64 -5.54
CA ASN A 164 1.30 7.76 -5.49
C ASN A 164 1.87 8.12 -6.86
N SER A 165 1.76 7.22 -7.85
CA SER A 165 2.28 7.41 -9.20
C SER A 165 1.33 6.80 -10.24
N PRO A 166 1.25 7.34 -11.46
CA PRO A 166 0.37 6.83 -12.52
C PRO A 166 0.56 5.34 -12.83
N HIS A 167 1.77 4.84 -12.69
CA HIS A 167 2.15 3.46 -12.99
C HIS A 167 2.61 2.67 -11.76
N GLY A 168 2.28 3.17 -10.56
CA GLY A 168 2.77 2.61 -9.29
C GLY A 168 4.18 3.08 -8.94
N GLU A 169 4.56 2.87 -7.68
CA GLU A 169 5.87 3.28 -7.17
C GLU A 169 7.01 2.39 -7.67
N ALA A 170 6.76 1.11 -7.93
CA ALA A 170 7.77 0.23 -8.51
C ALA A 170 8.28 0.77 -9.85
N ALA A 171 7.38 1.19 -10.74
CA ALA A 171 7.73 1.78 -12.02
C ALA A 171 8.47 3.12 -11.85
N ARG A 172 8.01 3.99 -10.93
CA ARG A 172 8.68 5.27 -10.64
C ARG A 172 10.10 5.07 -10.12
N LEU A 173 10.34 4.02 -9.34
CA LEU A 173 11.64 3.67 -8.77
C LEU A 173 12.50 2.82 -9.72
N SER A 174 12.00 2.53 -10.93
CA SER A 174 12.66 1.66 -11.93
C SER A 174 12.97 0.27 -11.38
N LEU A 175 12.03 -0.30 -10.61
CA LEU A 175 12.07 -1.69 -10.18
C LEU A 175 11.39 -2.58 -11.23
N ASP A 176 11.87 -3.81 -11.36
CA ASP A 176 11.29 -4.85 -12.23
C ASP A 176 10.87 -6.06 -11.37
N PRO A 177 9.76 -5.97 -10.62
CA PRO A 177 9.29 -7.05 -9.77
C PRO A 177 8.75 -8.22 -10.58
N ASP A 178 8.94 -9.44 -10.06
CA ASP A 178 8.34 -10.65 -10.60
C ASP A 178 6.84 -10.72 -10.33
N LEU A 179 6.43 -10.25 -9.14
CA LEU A 179 5.05 -10.14 -8.69
C LEU A 179 4.79 -8.79 -8.01
N VAL A 180 3.57 -8.29 -8.17
CA VAL A 180 3.09 -7.05 -7.55
C VAL A 180 1.83 -7.35 -6.74
N LEU A 181 1.82 -6.94 -5.48
CA LEU A 181 0.62 -7.00 -4.64
C LEU A 181 -0.16 -5.69 -4.76
N MET A 182 -1.47 -5.79 -4.91
CA MET A 182 -2.38 -4.66 -5.01
C MET A 182 -3.63 -4.91 -4.18
N ALA A 183 -4.22 -3.85 -3.62
CA ALA A 183 -5.48 -3.89 -2.89
C ALA A 183 -6.05 -2.47 -2.74
N LYS A 184 -6.88 -2.23 -1.74
CA LYS A 184 -7.37 -0.90 -1.34
C LYS A 184 -8.01 -0.13 -2.49
N ILE A 185 -7.27 0.80 -3.11
CA ILE A 185 -7.82 1.70 -4.15
C ILE A 185 -8.36 0.96 -5.37
N ILE A 186 -7.85 -0.26 -5.65
CA ILE A 186 -8.34 -1.08 -6.76
C ILE A 186 -9.74 -1.66 -6.54
N GLY A 187 -10.35 -1.43 -5.38
CA GLY A 187 -11.70 -1.88 -5.04
C GLY A 187 -12.73 -0.77 -4.86
N GLY A 188 -12.32 0.50 -5.02
CA GLY A 188 -13.24 1.64 -4.87
C GLY A 188 -13.91 1.72 -3.50
N GLY A 189 -13.25 1.21 -2.44
CA GLY A 189 -13.78 1.18 -1.07
C GLY A 189 -14.40 -0.15 -0.65
N LEU A 190 -14.48 -1.13 -1.54
CA LEU A 190 -14.95 -2.49 -1.24
C LEU A 190 -13.77 -3.47 -1.08
N PRO A 191 -13.97 -4.63 -0.41
CA PRO A 191 -12.93 -5.63 -0.17
C PRO A 191 -12.36 -6.20 -1.46
N ILE A 192 -11.05 -6.15 -1.61
CA ILE A 192 -10.31 -6.71 -2.75
C ILE A 192 -8.83 -6.86 -2.43
N GLY A 193 -8.18 -7.77 -3.11
CA GLY A 193 -6.76 -7.86 -3.33
C GLY A 193 -6.49 -8.37 -4.74
N ALA A 194 -5.26 -8.25 -5.18
CA ALA A 194 -4.81 -8.80 -6.44
C ALA A 194 -3.31 -9.14 -6.38
N VAL A 195 -2.94 -10.22 -7.04
CA VAL A 195 -1.56 -10.51 -7.44
C VAL A 195 -1.47 -10.29 -8.93
N GLY A 196 -0.62 -9.37 -9.34
CA GLY A 196 -0.22 -9.19 -10.73
C GLY A 196 1.25 -9.60 -10.92
N GLY A 197 1.68 -9.78 -12.16
CA GLY A 197 3.08 -10.06 -12.45
C GLY A 197 3.29 -10.78 -13.77
N ARG A 198 4.47 -11.38 -13.92
CA ARG A 198 4.88 -12.07 -15.13
C ARG A 198 3.92 -13.21 -15.47
N ARG A 199 3.58 -13.32 -16.73
CA ARG A 199 2.62 -14.30 -17.26
C ARG A 199 2.92 -15.72 -16.81
N GLU A 200 4.16 -16.17 -16.95
CA GLU A 200 4.58 -17.54 -16.62
C GLU A 200 4.35 -17.90 -15.15
N LEU A 201 4.43 -16.92 -14.23
CA LEU A 201 4.17 -17.12 -12.80
C LEU A 201 2.68 -17.22 -12.53
N LEU A 202 1.88 -16.32 -13.10
CA LEU A 202 0.42 -16.30 -12.89
C LEU A 202 -0.26 -17.51 -13.54
N GLU A 203 0.27 -18.01 -14.68
CA GLU A 203 -0.21 -19.22 -15.34
C GLU A 203 -0.05 -20.49 -14.48
N LEU A 204 0.78 -20.49 -13.44
CA LEU A 204 0.80 -21.57 -12.45
C LEU A 204 -0.54 -21.76 -11.74
N THR A 205 -1.42 -20.75 -11.75
CA THR A 205 -2.78 -20.81 -11.19
C THR A 205 -3.86 -21.13 -12.24
N ALA A 206 -3.50 -21.37 -13.49
CA ALA A 206 -4.46 -21.60 -14.57
C ALA A 206 -5.04 -23.01 -14.50
N ALA A 207 -6.36 -23.14 -14.33
CA ALA A 207 -7.05 -24.42 -14.23
C ALA A 207 -6.93 -25.31 -15.48
N THR A 208 -6.44 -24.77 -16.59
CA THR A 208 -6.13 -25.52 -17.81
C THR A 208 -4.85 -26.36 -17.70
N ARG A 209 -4.01 -26.12 -16.68
CA ARG A 209 -2.80 -26.91 -16.42
C ARG A 209 -3.12 -28.07 -15.48
N PRO A 210 -2.66 -29.31 -15.78
CA PRO A 210 -2.96 -30.49 -14.94
C PRO A 210 -2.50 -30.34 -13.48
N GLU A 211 -1.37 -29.68 -13.25
CA GLU A 211 -0.76 -29.47 -11.93
C GLU A 211 -0.81 -28.00 -11.49
N HIS A 212 -1.88 -27.30 -11.78
CA HIS A 212 -2.01 -25.90 -11.39
C HIS A 212 -2.08 -25.75 -9.88
N LEU A 213 -1.66 -24.58 -9.41
CA LEU A 213 -1.83 -24.13 -8.04
C LEU A 213 -3.29 -23.74 -7.85
N GLU A 214 -4.06 -24.56 -7.15
CA GLU A 214 -5.47 -24.29 -6.92
C GLU A 214 -5.66 -22.96 -6.16
N HIS A 215 -6.44 -22.08 -6.75
CA HIS A 215 -6.86 -20.81 -6.16
C HIS A 215 -8.30 -20.52 -6.52
N ALA A 216 -9.18 -20.71 -5.56
CA ALA A 216 -10.61 -20.45 -5.68
C ALA A 216 -11.10 -19.65 -4.47
N GLY A 217 -12.15 -18.87 -4.68
CA GLY A 217 -12.86 -18.13 -3.65
C GLY A 217 -14.13 -17.55 -4.25
N THR A 218 -15.28 -17.82 -3.64
CA THR A 218 -16.61 -17.42 -4.14
C THR A 218 -16.70 -15.93 -4.48
N PHE A 219 -16.00 -15.10 -3.70
CA PHE A 219 -16.07 -13.65 -3.83
C PHE A 219 -14.80 -13.04 -4.47
N ASN A 220 -13.88 -13.86 -4.97
CA ASN A 220 -12.69 -13.34 -5.66
C ASN A 220 -13.10 -12.53 -6.89
N GLY A 221 -12.77 -11.23 -6.90
CA GLY A 221 -13.22 -10.33 -7.95
C GLY A 221 -14.72 -10.08 -7.96
N HIS A 222 -15.36 -9.96 -6.79
CA HIS A 222 -16.79 -9.66 -6.63
C HIS A 222 -17.25 -8.56 -7.61
N VAL A 223 -18.36 -8.77 -8.30
CA VAL A 223 -18.79 -7.94 -9.43
C VAL A 223 -18.92 -6.47 -9.08
N ALA A 224 -19.56 -6.16 -7.94
CA ALA A 224 -19.71 -4.77 -7.50
C ALA A 224 -18.34 -4.16 -7.12
N THR A 225 -17.45 -4.95 -6.50
CA THR A 225 -16.09 -4.51 -6.17
C THR A 225 -15.26 -4.24 -7.43
N ALA A 226 -15.35 -5.11 -8.43
CA ALA A 226 -14.64 -4.94 -9.70
C ALA A 226 -15.16 -3.71 -10.48
N ALA A 227 -16.47 -3.47 -10.47
CA ALA A 227 -17.05 -2.27 -11.07
C ALA A 227 -16.63 -0.99 -10.35
N ALA A 228 -16.67 -0.98 -9.02
CA ALA A 228 -16.22 0.13 -8.18
C ALA A 228 -14.72 0.42 -8.36
N GLY A 229 -13.90 -0.62 -8.38
CA GLY A 229 -12.46 -0.54 -8.55
C GLY A 229 -12.06 0.03 -9.93
N LEU A 230 -12.73 -0.42 -10.97
CA LEU A 230 -12.52 0.10 -12.33
C LEU A 230 -12.75 1.63 -12.36
N VAL A 231 -13.88 2.10 -11.83
CA VAL A 231 -14.20 3.52 -11.75
C VAL A 231 -13.16 4.27 -10.88
N SER A 232 -12.77 3.69 -9.75
CA SER A 232 -11.75 4.27 -8.88
C SER A 232 -10.43 4.49 -9.62
N LEU A 233 -9.95 3.50 -10.37
CA LEU A 233 -8.71 3.61 -11.13
C LEU A 233 -8.83 4.59 -12.31
N GLN A 234 -9.94 4.57 -13.06
CA GLN A 234 -10.17 5.48 -14.18
C GLN A 234 -10.23 6.94 -13.76
N HIS A 235 -10.77 7.24 -12.57
CA HIS A 235 -10.82 8.60 -12.03
C HIS A 235 -9.50 9.01 -11.35
N LEU A 236 -8.61 8.08 -11.06
CA LEU A 236 -7.27 8.38 -10.55
C LEU A 236 -6.33 8.71 -11.72
N THR A 237 -6.50 9.89 -12.27
CA THR A 237 -5.71 10.41 -13.39
C THR A 237 -4.33 10.89 -12.93
N THR A 238 -3.40 11.05 -13.88
CA THR A 238 -2.07 11.63 -13.60
C THR A 238 -2.19 13.02 -12.98
N ALA A 239 -3.15 13.85 -13.42
CA ALA A 239 -3.40 15.18 -12.87
C ALA A 239 -3.86 15.09 -11.40
N ALA A 240 -4.83 14.23 -11.10
CA ALA A 240 -5.31 14.02 -9.72
C ALA A 240 -4.19 13.52 -8.79
N ILE A 241 -3.34 12.61 -9.25
CA ILE A 241 -2.17 12.13 -8.49
C ILE A 241 -1.20 13.29 -8.20
N SER A 242 -0.89 14.10 -9.22
CA SER A 242 0.02 15.23 -9.07
C SER A 242 -0.51 16.28 -8.09
N GLU A 243 -1.79 16.60 -8.18
CA GLU A 243 -2.47 17.54 -7.27
C GLU A 243 -2.47 17.02 -5.83
N LEU A 244 -2.86 15.76 -5.60
CA LEU A 244 -2.82 15.14 -4.28
C LEU A 244 -1.41 15.13 -3.67
N ASN A 245 -0.38 14.86 -4.48
CA ASN A 245 1.00 14.85 -4.03
C ASN A 245 1.49 16.27 -3.68
N ALA A 246 1.06 17.30 -4.43
CA ALA A 246 1.36 18.69 -4.14
C ALA A 246 0.68 19.16 -2.85
N HIS A 247 -0.61 18.86 -2.68
CA HIS A 247 -1.32 19.17 -1.42
C HIS A 247 -0.66 18.49 -0.21
N ALA A 248 -0.22 17.23 -0.36
CA ALA A 248 0.48 16.53 0.71
C ALA A 248 1.83 17.17 1.06
N GLN A 249 2.56 17.70 0.07
CA GLN A 249 3.78 18.45 0.29
C GLN A 249 3.52 19.71 1.12
N HIS A 250 2.57 20.55 0.68
CA HIS A 250 2.23 21.79 1.38
C HIS A 250 1.68 21.53 2.79
N LEU A 251 0.90 20.46 2.96
CA LEU A 251 0.39 20.08 4.28
C LEU A 251 1.53 19.64 5.21
N ALA A 252 2.51 18.89 4.73
CA ALA A 252 3.67 18.50 5.52
C ALA A 252 4.47 19.72 5.99
N GLU A 253 4.79 20.63 5.07
CA GLU A 253 5.52 21.87 5.37
C GLU A 253 4.77 22.74 6.39
N HIS A 254 3.44 22.87 6.25
CA HIS A 254 2.63 23.61 7.20
C HIS A 254 2.62 22.97 8.60
N ILE A 255 2.46 21.63 8.69
CA ILE A 255 2.43 20.92 9.98
C ILE A 255 3.75 21.09 10.73
N GLU A 256 4.89 20.96 10.04
CA GLU A 256 6.21 21.13 10.63
C GLU A 256 6.42 22.58 11.11
N ALA A 257 6.06 23.58 10.29
CA ALA A 257 6.11 25.00 10.67
C ALA A 257 5.20 25.29 11.87
N ALA A 258 3.95 24.81 11.84
CA ALA A 258 3.01 24.99 12.93
C ALA A 258 3.53 24.43 14.27
N GLY A 259 4.16 23.28 14.23
CA GLY A 259 4.79 22.65 15.40
C GLY A 259 5.98 23.46 15.94
N ALA A 260 6.87 23.89 15.04
CA ALA A 260 8.05 24.67 15.41
C ALA A 260 7.69 26.03 15.98
N ASP A 261 6.78 26.77 15.35
CA ASP A 261 6.36 28.13 15.75
C ASP A 261 5.67 28.15 17.11
N ARG A 262 5.05 27.04 17.51
CA ARG A 262 4.26 26.94 18.75
C ARG A 262 4.93 26.15 19.86
N GLY A 263 6.16 25.67 19.66
CA GLY A 263 6.92 24.95 20.69
C GLY A 263 6.45 23.51 20.95
N PHE A 264 5.72 22.92 20.01
CA PHE A 264 5.40 21.48 19.96
C PHE A 264 5.93 20.88 18.65
N PRO A 265 7.24 20.61 18.55
CA PRO A 265 7.87 20.25 17.29
C PRO A 265 7.28 18.98 16.71
N LEU A 266 7.10 18.97 15.39
CA LEU A 266 6.56 17.87 14.60
C LEU A 266 7.46 17.58 13.41
N VAL A 267 7.64 16.31 13.09
CA VAL A 267 8.30 15.83 11.87
C VAL A 267 7.28 15.07 11.04
N VAL A 268 7.28 15.27 9.72
CA VAL A 268 6.36 14.62 8.81
C VAL A 268 7.14 13.72 7.83
N THR A 269 6.91 12.42 7.92
CA THR A 269 7.32 11.49 6.86
C THR A 269 6.26 11.44 5.78
N ARG A 270 6.66 11.25 4.51
CA ARG A 270 5.73 11.29 3.38
C ARG A 270 6.14 10.38 2.23
N SER A 271 5.14 9.75 1.60
CA SER A 271 5.27 9.10 0.31
C SER A 271 4.05 9.45 -0.55
N GLY A 272 4.27 10.22 -1.61
CA GLY A 272 3.18 10.76 -2.43
C GLY A 272 2.17 11.53 -1.60
N SER A 273 0.91 11.12 -1.66
CA SER A 273 -0.23 11.72 -0.94
C SER A 273 -0.54 11.07 0.42
N ILE A 274 0.41 10.31 0.96
CA ILE A 274 0.33 9.66 2.28
C ILE A 274 1.39 10.27 3.18
N LEU A 275 0.99 10.70 4.38
CA LEU A 275 1.86 11.31 5.38
C LEU A 275 1.74 10.57 6.70
N ASN A 276 2.75 10.71 7.56
CA ASN A 276 2.64 10.39 8.98
C ASN A 276 3.29 11.49 9.81
N VAL A 277 2.58 11.94 10.83
CA VAL A 277 3.02 13.03 11.71
C VAL A 277 3.60 12.43 12.98
N HIS A 278 4.81 12.83 13.30
CA HIS A 278 5.57 12.34 14.46
C HIS A 278 5.90 13.53 15.39
N PRO A 279 5.53 13.46 16.68
CA PRO A 279 6.01 14.43 17.67
C PRO A 279 7.53 14.35 17.82
N GLY A 280 8.17 15.50 18.05
CA GLY A 280 9.61 15.64 18.23
C GLY A 280 10.29 16.39 17.09
N ASP A 281 11.57 16.72 17.27
CA ASP A 281 12.40 17.51 16.35
C ASP A 281 13.47 16.66 15.64
N ALA A 282 13.65 15.41 16.06
CA ALA A 282 14.63 14.51 15.47
C ALA A 282 14.08 13.82 14.22
N PRO A 283 14.89 13.67 13.16
CA PRO A 283 14.46 12.97 11.94
C PRO A 283 13.90 11.56 12.23
N VAL A 284 12.89 11.19 11.48
CA VAL A 284 12.28 9.85 11.51
C VAL A 284 12.75 9.12 10.25
N THR A 285 13.74 8.25 10.43
CA THR A 285 14.41 7.53 9.34
C THR A 285 14.29 6.01 9.45
N SER A 286 13.71 5.51 10.53
CA SER A 286 13.53 4.09 10.77
C SER A 286 12.18 3.80 11.47
N PRO A 287 11.68 2.56 11.41
CA PRO A 287 10.47 2.17 12.16
C PRO A 287 10.59 2.40 13.68
N ALA A 288 11.79 2.27 14.25
CA ALA A 288 12.05 2.54 15.66
C ALA A 288 11.85 4.03 15.98
N ASP A 289 12.29 4.92 15.09
CA ASP A 289 12.07 6.36 15.24
C ASP A 289 10.59 6.72 15.22
N ALA A 290 9.83 6.08 14.33
CA ALA A 290 8.39 6.31 14.20
C ALA A 290 7.58 5.91 15.45
N HIS A 291 8.16 5.13 16.35
CA HIS A 291 7.52 4.70 17.61
C HIS A 291 7.93 5.54 18.83
N ARG A 292 8.76 6.57 18.65
CA ARG A 292 9.09 7.52 19.72
C ARG A 292 7.83 8.28 20.16
N PHE A 293 7.85 8.77 21.40
CA PHE A 293 6.86 9.69 21.96
C PHE A 293 5.40 9.23 21.85
N PRO A 294 5.04 8.00 22.35
CA PRO A 294 3.65 7.54 22.32
C PRO A 294 2.66 8.43 23.06
N PRO A 295 2.99 9.03 24.26
CA PRO A 295 2.10 9.96 24.95
C PRO A 295 1.80 11.22 24.14
N GLU A 296 2.82 11.85 23.56
CA GLU A 296 2.71 13.07 22.77
C GLU A 296 1.88 12.83 21.49
N ARG A 297 2.04 11.64 20.88
CA ARG A 297 1.22 11.23 19.73
C ARG A 297 -0.25 11.07 20.11
N ALA A 298 -0.54 10.45 21.25
CA ALA A 298 -1.92 10.32 21.74
C ALA A 298 -2.52 11.69 22.06
N ALA A 299 -1.74 12.60 22.67
CA ALA A 299 -2.15 13.95 22.96
C ALA A 299 -2.45 14.75 21.66
N LEU A 300 -1.58 14.66 20.65
CA LEU A 300 -1.80 15.30 19.34
C LEU A 300 -3.07 14.78 18.67
N HIS A 301 -3.26 13.45 18.66
CA HIS A 301 -4.48 12.87 18.11
C HIS A 301 -5.74 13.41 18.80
N LEU A 302 -5.75 13.46 20.14
CA LEU A 302 -6.87 14.00 20.89
C LEU A 302 -7.08 15.49 20.62
N ALA A 303 -6.01 16.28 20.59
CA ALA A 303 -6.09 17.72 20.28
C ALA A 303 -6.69 17.96 18.88
N LEU A 304 -6.29 17.19 17.88
CA LEU A 304 -6.85 17.27 16.52
C LEU A 304 -8.33 16.87 16.48
N LEU A 305 -8.74 15.86 17.23
CA LEU A 305 -10.16 15.48 17.35
C LEU A 305 -11.00 16.61 17.94
N LEU A 306 -10.49 17.33 18.94
CA LEU A 306 -11.16 18.50 19.52
C LEU A 306 -11.30 19.66 18.54
N GLU A 307 -10.41 19.74 17.55
CA GLU A 307 -10.47 20.71 16.45
C GLU A 307 -11.29 20.19 15.23
N GLY A 308 -11.93 19.03 15.35
CA GLY A 308 -12.74 18.44 14.29
C GLY A 308 -11.93 17.70 13.21
N ILE A 309 -10.63 17.47 13.44
CA ILE A 309 -9.75 16.77 12.49
C ILE A 309 -9.55 15.31 12.94
N TYR A 310 -10.16 14.40 12.19
CA TYR A 310 -10.05 12.96 12.46
C TYR A 310 -8.87 12.35 11.70
N THR A 311 -7.79 12.05 12.42
CA THR A 311 -6.62 11.31 11.92
C THR A 311 -6.59 9.88 12.50
N THR A 312 -5.65 9.06 12.07
CA THR A 312 -5.40 7.79 12.79
C THR A 312 -4.63 8.06 14.08
N PRO A 313 -4.81 7.25 15.15
CA PRO A 313 -4.08 7.44 16.40
C PRO A 313 -2.55 7.39 16.26
N ARG A 314 -2.03 6.74 15.22
CA ARG A 314 -0.60 6.67 14.90
C ARG A 314 -0.08 7.83 14.04
N GLY A 315 -0.92 8.83 13.73
CA GLY A 315 -0.52 10.02 13.00
C GLY A 315 -0.60 9.92 11.47
N MET A 316 -1.04 8.79 10.90
CA MET A 316 -1.14 8.65 9.45
C MET A 316 -2.30 9.48 8.88
N ILE A 317 -2.00 10.23 7.83
CA ILE A 317 -2.93 10.99 6.99
C ILE A 317 -2.81 10.47 5.57
N ASN A 318 -3.94 10.32 4.89
CA ASN A 318 -3.95 10.06 3.44
C ASN A 318 -4.98 10.98 2.78
N LEU A 319 -4.52 11.80 1.85
CA LEU A 319 -5.38 12.74 1.16
C LEU A 319 -6.28 12.03 0.16
N SER A 320 -7.40 12.65 -0.18
CA SER A 320 -8.34 12.15 -1.17
C SER A 320 -8.74 13.27 -2.13
N THR A 321 -9.18 12.91 -3.33
CA THR A 321 -9.67 13.87 -4.35
C THR A 321 -10.99 14.54 -3.94
N ALA A 322 -11.59 14.12 -2.82
CA ALA A 322 -12.80 14.73 -2.27
C ALA A 322 -12.51 15.96 -1.39
N LEU A 323 -11.24 16.20 -1.02
CA LEU A 323 -10.87 17.35 -0.21
C LEU A 323 -10.94 18.63 -1.03
N SER A 324 -11.70 19.60 -0.53
CA SER A 324 -11.74 20.97 -1.05
C SER A 324 -10.64 21.84 -0.44
N GLU A 325 -10.41 23.03 -1.00
CA GLU A 325 -9.51 24.03 -0.42
C GLU A 325 -9.96 24.46 0.99
N ASP A 326 -11.29 24.51 1.24
CA ASP A 326 -11.83 24.80 2.56
C ASP A 326 -11.52 23.70 3.57
N ASP A 327 -11.58 22.41 3.14
CA ASP A 327 -11.20 21.28 3.98
C ASP A 327 -9.71 21.33 4.33
N LEU A 328 -8.83 21.57 3.34
CA LEU A 328 -7.40 21.73 3.56
C LEU A 328 -7.10 22.90 4.51
N SER A 329 -7.76 24.04 4.30
CA SER A 329 -7.65 25.20 5.19
C SER A 329 -8.12 24.90 6.62
N ALA A 330 -9.15 24.07 6.78
CA ALA A 330 -9.60 23.62 8.10
C ALA A 330 -8.56 22.72 8.77
N VAL A 331 -7.90 21.83 8.00
CA VAL A 331 -6.82 20.97 8.51
C VAL A 331 -5.62 21.82 8.96
N TYR A 332 -5.20 22.82 8.17
CA TYR A 332 -4.12 23.74 8.55
C TYR A 332 -4.44 24.43 9.89
N ARG A 333 -5.60 25.07 10.00
CA ARG A 333 -6.04 25.72 11.27
C ARG A 333 -6.15 24.72 12.43
N GLY A 334 -6.55 23.48 12.15
CA GLY A 334 -6.64 22.43 13.16
C GLY A 334 -5.28 22.08 13.76
N TYR A 335 -4.24 21.94 12.93
CA TYR A 335 -2.87 21.71 13.40
C TYR A 335 -2.33 22.92 14.17
N ASP A 336 -2.58 24.15 13.69
CA ASP A 336 -2.20 25.38 14.38
C ASP A 336 -2.72 25.40 15.83
N ARG A 337 -4.02 25.15 16.01
CA ARG A 337 -4.65 25.17 17.34
C ARG A 337 -4.28 23.96 18.20
N ALA A 338 -4.09 22.79 17.59
CA ALA A 338 -3.66 21.61 18.32
C ALA A 338 -2.25 21.80 18.90
N CYS A 339 -1.30 22.33 18.10
CA CYS A 339 0.05 22.62 18.56
C CYS A 339 0.07 23.70 19.67
N GLU A 340 -0.71 24.79 19.54
CA GLU A 340 -0.84 25.83 20.56
C GLU A 340 -1.36 25.26 21.88
N ARG A 341 -2.36 24.38 21.83
CA ARG A 341 -2.93 23.70 23.01
C ARG A 341 -1.94 22.77 23.70
N LEU A 342 -1.05 22.13 22.96
CA LEU A 342 -0.10 21.15 23.50
C LEU A 342 1.20 21.79 24.01
N ALA A 343 1.49 23.02 23.62
CA ALA A 343 2.63 23.80 24.09
C ALA A 343 2.33 24.58 25.41
N SER A 344 1.04 24.70 25.76
CA SER A 344 0.57 25.39 27.01
C SER A 344 0.52 24.39 28.17
#